data_b3c68a7368cf6cd531eefb768a8c5dcb
#
_entry.id   b3c68a7368cf6cd531eefb768a8c5dcb
#
_cell.length_a   1.000
_cell.length_b   1.000
_cell.length_c   1.000
_cell.angle_alpha   90.00
_cell.angle_beta   90.00
_cell.angle_gamma   90.00
#
_symmetry.space_group_name_H-M   'P 1'
#
loop_
_entity.id
_entity.type
_entity.pdbx_description
1 polymer ?
#
loop_
_entity_poly.entity_id
_entity_poly.type
_entity_poly.pdbx_seq_one_letter_code
_entity_poly.pdbx_strand_id
1 'polypeptide(L)'
;MGRFNRESFIIQDKDVLRDDYQPKTLEERDEELDEYATALRPVIQGWQPNNVFLYGVTGVGKTAATHDLLEELQESAEEYDDVDLNVIELNCTGCTTSYQVAVNLVNEIRSPSHPLTTVSSTREPMSETGYQQKRIFNELYNDLESIGGTILVVLDEIDNIGSDDDILYELPRARSQLDLNAKIGVVGISNDFKFRENLSPKVKDTLCEEEILFPPYDANELQNILQQRADIAFYNDALETDVVPLCAAFSAQDSGSARQALRLLRKAADIAENEAMTDGAAKVTDEHVREAEHQIQRQQVVEGMHSLTRQGQYVLLTVCQLAAEIETPERTKLIYERYQKVVHNHGSEPLKRRRVHDHLSDLSLHGILRLVDSSSGRGNYNEYELDVSLSSALDALESELGELDNIRETAKRYRVLE
;
A
#
# COMPACT_ATOMS: atom_id res chain seq x y z
N MET A 1 -23.40 -8.91 -31.42
CA MET A 1 -23.42 -8.03 -30.24
C MET A 1 -22.36 -6.95 -30.41
N GLY A 2 -22.64 -5.70 -29.99
CA GLY A 2 -21.65 -4.62 -30.05
C GLY A 2 -20.49 -4.88 -29.06
N ARG A 3 -19.32 -4.29 -29.32
CA ARG A 3 -18.13 -4.42 -28.44
C ARG A 3 -18.34 -3.82 -27.02
N PHE A 4 -19.43 -3.08 -26.79
CA PHE A 4 -19.78 -2.46 -25.54
C PHE A 4 -21.20 -2.91 -25.17
N ASN A 5 -21.32 -3.79 -24.17
CA ASN A 5 -22.60 -4.18 -23.56
C ASN A 5 -22.70 -3.48 -22.19
N ARG A 6 -23.90 -2.98 -21.84
CA ARG A 6 -24.16 -2.34 -20.56
C ARG A 6 -24.73 -3.30 -19.51
N GLU A 7 -25.20 -4.47 -19.94
CA GLU A 7 -25.81 -5.46 -19.04
C GLU A 7 -24.70 -6.22 -18.30
N SER A 8 -24.77 -6.25 -16.98
CA SER A 8 -23.99 -7.13 -16.10
C SER A 8 -24.91 -8.18 -15.51
N PHE A 9 -24.43 -9.41 -15.42
CA PHE A 9 -25.20 -10.56 -14.92
C PHE A 9 -24.83 -10.93 -13.49
N ILE A 10 -23.65 -10.50 -13.04
CA ILE A 10 -23.04 -10.87 -11.75
C ILE A 10 -22.94 -9.66 -10.85
N ILE A 11 -22.42 -8.53 -11.38
CA ILE A 11 -22.07 -7.34 -10.60
C ILE A 11 -23.21 -6.32 -10.69
N GLN A 12 -23.75 -5.92 -9.55
CA GLN A 12 -24.75 -4.86 -9.44
C GLN A 12 -24.07 -3.48 -9.35
N ASP A 13 -23.04 -3.35 -8.51
CA ASP A 13 -22.27 -2.13 -8.33
C ASP A 13 -20.78 -2.45 -8.23
N LYS A 14 -20.03 -2.17 -9.30
CA LYS A 14 -18.59 -2.45 -9.38
C LYS A 14 -17.74 -1.47 -8.59
N ASP A 15 -18.23 -0.26 -8.35
CA ASP A 15 -17.47 0.78 -7.67
C ASP A 15 -17.24 0.42 -6.20
N VAL A 16 -18.16 -0.35 -5.59
CA VAL A 16 -18.00 -0.87 -4.22
C VAL A 16 -16.76 -1.74 -4.02
N LEU A 17 -16.26 -2.39 -5.09
CA LEU A 17 -15.06 -3.24 -5.07
C LEU A 17 -13.78 -2.48 -5.43
N ARG A 18 -13.84 -1.16 -5.57
CA ARG A 18 -12.67 -0.34 -5.90
C ARG A 18 -11.89 0.05 -4.65
N ASP A 19 -10.64 0.40 -4.86
CA ASP A 19 -9.69 0.80 -3.81
C ASP A 19 -10.05 2.17 -3.18
N ASP A 20 -10.73 3.03 -3.95
CA ASP A 20 -11.15 4.38 -3.58
C ASP A 20 -12.57 4.45 -2.99
N TYR A 21 -13.27 3.30 -2.89
CA TYR A 21 -14.57 3.26 -2.25
C TYR A 21 -14.45 3.36 -0.74
N GLN A 22 -15.17 4.31 -0.15
CA GLN A 22 -15.28 4.48 1.30
C GLN A 22 -16.54 3.76 1.82
N PRO A 23 -16.40 2.75 2.69
CA PRO A 23 -17.55 2.13 3.37
C PRO A 23 -18.16 3.10 4.38
N LYS A 24 -19.42 2.93 4.69
CA LYS A 24 -20.10 3.69 5.75
C LYS A 24 -19.59 3.35 7.15
N THR A 25 -19.08 2.16 7.33
CA THR A 25 -18.49 1.66 8.58
C THR A 25 -17.25 0.86 8.23
N LEU A 26 -16.17 1.09 8.97
CA LEU A 26 -14.95 0.33 8.82
C LEU A 26 -15.04 -0.89 9.72
N GLU A 27 -15.19 -2.08 9.12
CA GLU A 27 -15.25 -3.34 9.86
C GLU A 27 -13.88 -3.76 10.39
N GLU A 28 -13.87 -4.47 11.51
CA GLU A 28 -12.70 -5.13 12.10
C GLU A 28 -11.55 -4.16 12.50
N ARG A 29 -11.92 -2.93 12.93
CA ARG A 29 -10.97 -1.90 13.40
C ARG A 29 -11.47 -1.13 14.64
N ASP A 30 -12.40 -1.72 15.40
CA ASP A 30 -13.00 -1.06 16.54
C ASP A 30 -11.95 -0.66 17.60
N GLU A 31 -10.98 -1.54 17.89
CA GLU A 31 -9.91 -1.28 18.87
C GLU A 31 -9.00 -0.14 18.43
N GLU A 32 -8.54 -0.15 17.17
CA GLU A 32 -7.68 0.88 16.61
C GLU A 32 -8.42 2.23 16.48
N LEU A 33 -9.70 2.23 16.12
CA LEU A 33 -10.54 3.42 16.08
C LEU A 33 -10.75 4.02 17.48
N ASP A 34 -11.00 3.21 18.50
CA ASP A 34 -11.15 3.66 19.89
C ASP A 34 -9.84 4.28 20.44
N GLU A 35 -8.69 3.67 20.13
CA GLU A 35 -7.38 4.21 20.47
C GLU A 35 -7.13 5.54 19.78
N TYR A 36 -7.43 5.62 18.48
CA TYR A 36 -7.26 6.82 17.67
C TYR A 36 -8.21 7.95 18.14
N ALA A 37 -9.48 7.66 18.40
CA ALA A 37 -10.42 8.62 18.97
C ALA A 37 -9.94 9.16 20.34
N THR A 38 -9.36 8.29 21.15
CA THR A 38 -8.77 8.70 22.46
C THR A 38 -7.58 9.64 22.26
N ALA A 39 -6.72 9.40 21.27
CA ALA A 39 -5.60 10.26 20.96
C ALA A 39 -6.03 11.64 20.43
N LEU A 40 -7.15 11.72 19.69
CA LEU A 40 -7.71 12.98 19.15
C LEU A 40 -8.64 13.71 20.12
N ARG A 41 -9.04 13.12 21.24
CA ARG A 41 -9.94 13.73 22.24
C ARG A 41 -9.54 15.15 22.70
N PRO A 42 -8.24 15.51 22.84
CA PRO A 42 -7.84 16.88 23.20
C PRO A 42 -8.40 17.96 22.26
N VAL A 43 -8.67 17.63 21.00
CA VAL A 43 -9.27 18.55 20.00
C VAL A 43 -10.64 19.03 20.47
N ILE A 44 -11.55 18.12 20.82
CA ILE A 44 -12.91 18.43 21.32
C ILE A 44 -12.86 19.14 22.67
N GLN A 45 -11.83 18.88 23.47
CA GLN A 45 -11.62 19.58 24.75
C GLN A 45 -11.08 21.01 24.57
N GLY A 46 -10.86 21.47 23.34
CA GLY A 46 -10.26 22.76 23.04
C GLY A 46 -8.79 22.88 23.46
N TRP A 47 -8.08 21.77 23.65
CA TRP A 47 -6.68 21.72 24.04
C TRP A 47 -5.77 21.63 22.80
N GLN A 48 -4.44 21.61 23.06
CA GLN A 48 -3.47 21.33 22.02
C GLN A 48 -3.65 19.89 21.53
N PRO A 49 -3.82 19.65 20.21
CA PRO A 49 -3.89 18.31 19.67
C PRO A 49 -2.62 17.51 19.96
N ASN A 50 -2.75 16.21 20.16
CA ASN A 50 -1.62 15.29 20.09
C ASN A 50 -1.17 15.12 18.64
N ASN A 51 0.09 14.73 18.44
CA ASN A 51 0.52 14.18 17.18
C ASN A 51 0.22 12.67 17.21
N VAL A 52 -0.31 12.14 16.13
CA VAL A 52 -0.71 10.75 16.02
C VAL A 52 -0.03 10.13 14.80
N PHE A 53 0.51 8.92 14.96
CA PHE A 53 1.11 8.20 13.84
C PHE A 53 0.51 6.81 13.71
N LEU A 54 -0.03 6.53 12.52
CA LEU A 54 -0.62 5.25 12.15
C LEU A 54 0.40 4.44 11.36
N TYR A 55 0.71 3.25 11.87
CA TYR A 55 1.65 2.33 11.23
C TYR A 55 0.94 1.05 10.81
N GLY A 56 1.32 0.51 9.66
CA GLY A 56 0.80 -0.76 9.17
C GLY A 56 1.14 -0.98 7.71
N VAL A 57 1.03 -2.20 7.21
CA VAL A 57 1.22 -2.48 5.79
C VAL A 57 0.16 -1.80 4.92
N THR A 58 0.38 -1.73 3.62
CA THR A 58 -0.58 -1.14 2.68
C THR A 58 -1.89 -1.95 2.65
N GLY A 59 -3.04 -1.25 2.68
CA GLY A 59 -4.36 -1.87 2.54
C GLY A 59 -4.96 -2.47 3.81
N VAL A 60 -4.46 -2.08 5.01
CA VAL A 60 -5.01 -2.48 6.32
C VAL A 60 -6.01 -1.46 6.91
N GLY A 61 -6.42 -0.47 6.13
CA GLY A 61 -7.50 0.44 6.52
C GLY A 61 -7.05 1.76 7.16
N LYS A 62 -5.76 2.08 7.31
CA LYS A 62 -5.27 3.33 7.95
C LYS A 62 -5.90 4.60 7.39
N THR A 63 -5.84 4.81 6.08
CA THR A 63 -6.40 5.99 5.41
C THR A 63 -7.92 6.03 5.56
N ALA A 64 -8.60 4.88 5.42
CA ALA A 64 -10.04 4.79 5.60
C ALA A 64 -10.46 5.11 7.04
N ALA A 65 -9.74 4.58 8.05
CA ALA A 65 -9.95 4.89 9.46
C ALA A 65 -9.75 6.38 9.75
N THR A 66 -8.75 6.99 9.12
CA THR A 66 -8.48 8.42 9.29
C THR A 66 -9.63 9.27 8.75
N HIS A 67 -10.13 8.96 7.55
CA HIS A 67 -11.28 9.68 6.98
C HIS A 67 -12.53 9.53 7.83
N ASP A 68 -12.89 8.30 8.20
CA ASP A 68 -14.08 7.99 9.00
C ASP A 68 -14.05 8.74 10.34
N LEU A 69 -12.93 8.64 11.07
CA LEU A 69 -12.80 9.27 12.37
C LEU A 69 -12.70 10.80 12.31
N LEU A 70 -12.05 11.35 11.28
CA LEU A 70 -11.97 12.81 11.14
C LEU A 70 -13.32 13.42 10.73
N GLU A 71 -14.15 12.71 9.93
CA GLU A 71 -15.51 13.11 9.64
C GLU A 71 -16.35 13.14 10.92
N GLU A 72 -16.31 12.08 11.74
CA GLU A 72 -16.97 12.03 13.06
C GLU A 72 -16.46 13.13 14.00
N LEU A 73 -15.15 13.39 14.01
CA LEU A 73 -14.56 14.43 14.84
C LEU A 73 -15.01 15.84 14.42
N GLN A 74 -15.11 16.09 13.11
CA GLN A 74 -15.61 17.38 12.58
C GLN A 74 -17.09 17.57 12.93
N GLU A 75 -17.93 16.54 12.73
CA GLU A 75 -19.35 16.59 13.14
C GLU A 75 -19.49 16.85 14.65
N SER A 76 -18.68 16.17 15.46
CA SER A 76 -18.68 16.39 16.92
C SER A 76 -18.19 17.78 17.30
N ALA A 77 -17.23 18.35 16.57
CA ALA A 77 -16.70 19.69 16.83
C ALA A 77 -17.76 20.78 16.57
N GLU A 78 -18.64 20.56 15.59
CA GLU A 78 -19.75 21.50 15.28
C GLU A 78 -20.76 21.64 16.43
N GLU A 79 -20.79 20.68 17.37
CA GLU A 79 -21.66 20.77 18.57
C GLU A 79 -21.15 21.75 19.63
N TYR A 80 -19.88 22.23 19.50
CA TYR A 80 -19.21 23.09 20.48
C TYR A 80 -18.79 24.42 19.86
N ASP A 81 -19.40 25.52 20.28
CA ASP A 81 -19.14 26.89 19.77
C ASP A 81 -17.67 27.37 19.97
N ASP A 82 -16.91 26.75 20.87
CA ASP A 82 -15.53 27.09 21.21
C ASP A 82 -14.48 26.19 20.53
N VAL A 83 -14.90 25.22 19.71
CA VAL A 83 -14.04 24.33 18.95
C VAL A 83 -14.10 24.70 17.46
N ASP A 84 -13.06 25.35 16.98
CA ASP A 84 -12.87 25.69 15.56
C ASP A 84 -11.85 24.70 14.98
N LEU A 85 -12.34 23.59 14.41
CA LEU A 85 -11.51 22.50 13.85
C LEU A 85 -11.38 22.62 12.34
N ASN A 86 -10.14 22.64 11.89
CA ASN A 86 -9.78 22.65 10.47
C ASN A 86 -8.88 21.44 10.16
N VAL A 87 -9.18 20.70 9.10
CA VAL A 87 -8.38 19.54 8.66
C VAL A 87 -7.75 19.86 7.31
N ILE A 88 -6.45 19.61 7.19
CA ILE A 88 -5.68 19.76 5.96
C ILE A 88 -5.05 18.42 5.66
N GLU A 89 -5.41 17.81 4.54
CA GLU A 89 -4.94 16.49 4.13
C GLU A 89 -3.98 16.61 2.96
N LEU A 90 -2.86 15.91 3.03
CA LEU A 90 -1.90 15.80 1.94
C LEU A 90 -1.43 14.35 1.79
N ASN A 91 -1.58 13.80 0.59
CA ASN A 91 -0.90 12.56 0.23
C ASN A 91 0.52 12.88 -0.21
N CYS A 92 1.50 12.29 0.50
CA CYS A 92 2.94 12.53 0.28
C CYS A 92 3.53 11.65 -0.82
N THR A 93 2.71 10.92 -1.59
CA THR A 93 3.19 10.16 -2.77
C THR A 93 3.98 11.07 -3.71
N GLY A 94 5.22 10.69 -4.00
CA GLY A 94 6.12 11.49 -4.85
C GLY A 94 6.84 12.64 -4.14
N CYS A 95 6.56 12.92 -2.87
CA CYS A 95 7.33 13.84 -2.05
C CYS A 95 8.55 13.11 -1.47
N THR A 96 9.74 13.52 -1.85
CA THR A 96 10.98 12.92 -1.35
C THR A 96 11.72 13.83 -0.35
N THR A 97 11.16 15.00 -0.06
CA THR A 97 11.76 15.99 0.86
C THR A 97 10.71 16.77 1.64
N SER A 98 11.06 17.20 2.85
CA SER A 98 10.25 18.11 3.66
C SER A 98 9.92 19.42 2.94
N TYR A 99 10.80 19.88 2.04
CA TYR A 99 10.55 21.04 1.20
C TYR A 99 9.35 20.83 0.29
N GLN A 100 9.27 19.68 -0.39
CA GLN A 100 8.15 19.36 -1.29
C GLN A 100 6.83 19.23 -0.52
N VAL A 101 6.85 18.56 0.63
CA VAL A 101 5.67 18.47 1.52
C VAL A 101 5.20 19.87 1.93
N ALA A 102 6.09 20.75 2.35
CA ALA A 102 5.72 22.10 2.76
C ALA A 102 5.15 22.94 1.61
N VAL A 103 5.73 22.84 0.39
CA VAL A 103 5.20 23.52 -0.82
C VAL A 103 3.82 23.00 -1.16
N ASN A 104 3.63 21.68 -1.13
CA ASN A 104 2.34 21.06 -1.45
C ASN A 104 1.28 21.42 -0.41
N LEU A 105 1.60 21.47 0.88
CA LEU A 105 0.69 21.95 1.92
C LEU A 105 0.26 23.41 1.69
N VAL A 106 1.21 24.30 1.36
CA VAL A 106 0.90 25.70 1.03
C VAL A 106 -0.04 25.75 -0.18
N ASN A 107 0.23 24.96 -1.21
CA ASN A 107 -0.59 24.97 -2.43
C ASN A 107 -1.97 24.34 -2.18
N GLU A 108 -2.07 23.31 -1.35
CA GLU A 108 -3.34 22.71 -0.93
C GLU A 108 -4.21 23.75 -0.21
N ILE A 109 -3.65 24.42 0.83
CA ILE A 109 -4.36 25.48 1.57
C ILE A 109 -4.82 26.61 0.64
N ARG A 110 -4.01 26.96 -0.37
CA ARG A 110 -4.32 28.06 -1.33
C ARG A 110 -5.15 27.61 -2.53
N SER A 111 -5.49 26.32 -2.61
CA SER A 111 -6.30 25.79 -3.72
C SER A 111 -7.71 26.39 -3.70
N PRO A 112 -8.24 26.85 -4.84
CA PRO A 112 -9.60 27.38 -4.90
C PRO A 112 -10.69 26.36 -4.55
N SER A 113 -10.37 25.07 -4.63
CA SER A 113 -11.27 23.96 -4.29
C SER A 113 -11.24 23.59 -2.81
N HIS A 114 -10.29 24.10 -2.03
CA HIS A 114 -10.18 23.76 -0.61
C HIS A 114 -11.29 24.48 0.20
N PRO A 115 -11.96 23.78 1.14
CA PRO A 115 -13.04 24.37 1.98
C PRO A 115 -12.63 25.63 2.75
N LEU A 116 -11.34 25.72 3.12
CA LEU A 116 -10.75 26.85 3.87
C LEU A 116 -10.38 28.08 3.00
N THR A 117 -10.74 28.09 1.72
CA THR A 117 -10.38 29.15 0.75
C THR A 117 -10.90 30.55 1.13
N THR A 118 -11.88 30.65 2.01
CA THR A 118 -12.38 31.98 2.46
C THR A 118 -11.32 32.81 3.18
N VAL A 119 -10.32 32.18 3.78
CA VAL A 119 -9.22 32.84 4.51
C VAL A 119 -8.01 33.09 3.62
N SER A 120 -7.78 32.23 2.64
CA SER A 120 -6.55 32.18 1.83
C SER A 120 -6.70 32.72 0.39
N SER A 121 -7.88 33.11 -0.05
CA SER A 121 -8.24 33.39 -1.46
C SER A 121 -7.48 34.56 -2.15
N THR A 122 -6.56 35.23 -1.46
CA THR A 122 -5.78 36.35 -1.99
C THR A 122 -4.33 35.99 -2.31
N ARG A 123 -3.84 34.80 -1.95
CA ARG A 123 -2.46 34.39 -2.17
C ARG A 123 -2.34 33.39 -3.32
N GLU A 124 -1.41 33.65 -4.23
CA GLU A 124 -1.15 32.74 -5.34
C GLU A 124 -0.44 31.45 -4.88
N PRO A 125 -0.68 30.33 -5.55
CA PRO A 125 0.10 29.11 -5.33
C PRO A 125 1.62 29.37 -5.49
N MET A 126 2.42 28.59 -4.78
CA MET A 126 3.87 28.69 -4.88
C MET A 126 4.42 27.76 -5.93
N SER A 127 5.49 28.19 -6.62
CA SER A 127 6.24 27.30 -7.50
C SER A 127 6.93 26.19 -6.71
N GLU A 128 6.99 25.00 -7.27
CA GLU A 128 7.63 23.84 -6.67
C GLU A 128 9.15 24.01 -6.45
N THR A 129 9.76 24.99 -7.10
CA THR A 129 11.19 25.22 -7.04
C THR A 129 11.53 26.72 -6.98
N GLY A 130 12.75 27.03 -6.56
CA GLY A 130 13.30 28.40 -6.64
C GLY A 130 13.21 29.22 -5.35
N TYR A 131 12.67 28.67 -4.28
CA TYR A 131 12.65 29.34 -2.99
C TYR A 131 13.60 28.69 -1.99
N GLN A 132 14.07 29.46 -1.00
CA GLN A 132 14.76 28.89 0.14
C GLN A 132 13.78 28.18 1.06
N GLN A 133 14.16 27.04 1.64
CA GLN A 133 13.34 26.24 2.55
C GLN A 133 12.69 27.10 3.66
N LYS A 134 13.48 27.96 4.31
CA LYS A 134 12.97 28.86 5.34
C LYS A 134 11.82 29.76 4.87
N ARG A 135 11.84 30.19 3.59
CA ARG A 135 10.75 31.01 3.04
C ARG A 135 9.47 30.20 2.92
N ILE A 136 9.57 28.94 2.46
CA ILE A 136 8.41 28.08 2.33
C ILE A 136 7.76 27.81 3.70
N PHE A 137 8.56 27.48 4.71
CA PHE A 137 8.03 27.28 6.06
C PHE A 137 7.38 28.54 6.63
N ASN A 138 7.94 29.73 6.38
CA ASN A 138 7.32 30.97 6.80
C ASN A 138 5.97 31.23 6.10
N GLU A 139 5.86 30.91 4.81
CA GLU A 139 4.59 31.03 4.09
C GLU A 139 3.56 30.04 4.65
N LEU A 140 3.97 28.78 4.90
CA LEU A 140 3.13 27.76 5.52
C LEU A 140 2.61 28.24 6.88
N TYR A 141 3.45 28.76 7.75
CA TYR A 141 3.05 29.26 9.05
C TYR A 141 2.10 30.46 8.96
N ASN A 142 2.33 31.37 8.01
CA ASN A 142 1.43 32.50 7.78
C ASN A 142 0.06 32.03 7.30
N ASP A 143 0.00 30.99 6.49
CA ASP A 143 -1.26 30.43 6.02
C ASP A 143 -2.00 29.71 7.16
N LEU A 144 -1.29 28.89 7.96
CA LEU A 144 -1.86 28.20 9.14
C LEU A 144 -2.38 29.21 10.19
N GLU A 145 -1.63 30.29 10.49
CA GLU A 145 -2.11 31.35 11.40
C GLU A 145 -3.32 32.09 10.84
N SER A 146 -3.40 32.25 9.52
CA SER A 146 -4.54 32.89 8.88
C SER A 146 -5.81 32.04 8.95
N ILE A 147 -5.67 30.72 8.97
CA ILE A 147 -6.77 29.78 9.21
C ILE A 147 -7.22 29.89 10.67
N GLY A 148 -6.27 29.82 11.61
CA GLY A 148 -6.56 29.91 13.06
C GLY A 148 -7.17 28.63 13.63
N GLY A 149 -7.72 28.74 14.84
CA GLY A 149 -8.39 27.63 15.52
C GLY A 149 -7.50 26.45 15.84
N THR A 150 -8.03 25.24 15.71
CA THR A 150 -7.31 23.98 15.84
C THR A 150 -7.15 23.37 14.44
N ILE A 151 -5.92 23.05 14.06
CA ILE A 151 -5.58 22.53 12.73
C ILE A 151 -4.97 21.14 12.89
N LEU A 152 -5.59 20.15 12.26
CA LEU A 152 -5.00 18.82 12.08
C LEU A 152 -4.41 18.74 10.67
N VAL A 153 -3.10 18.51 10.58
CA VAL A 153 -2.39 18.30 9.31
C VAL A 153 -2.19 16.80 9.14
N VAL A 154 -2.91 16.21 8.18
CA VAL A 154 -2.81 14.79 7.85
C VAL A 154 -1.80 14.62 6.72
N LEU A 155 -0.79 13.78 6.96
CA LEU A 155 0.27 13.46 6.02
C LEU A 155 0.21 11.97 5.70
N ASP A 156 -0.50 11.62 4.63
CA ASP A 156 -0.59 10.23 4.19
C ASP A 156 0.65 9.83 3.40
N GLU A 157 1.11 8.59 3.57
CA GLU A 157 2.35 8.04 3.00
C GLU A 157 3.62 8.89 3.32
N ILE A 158 3.69 9.41 4.55
CA ILE A 158 4.77 10.30 4.98
C ILE A 158 6.16 9.64 4.94
N ASP A 159 6.24 8.32 4.96
CA ASP A 159 7.49 7.57 4.82
C ASP A 159 8.20 7.82 3.47
N ASN A 160 7.52 8.34 2.46
CA ASN A 160 8.14 8.73 1.17
C ASN A 160 9.20 9.83 1.30
N ILE A 161 9.17 10.67 2.35
CA ILE A 161 10.21 11.69 2.59
C ILE A 161 11.57 11.10 2.97
N GLY A 162 11.63 9.82 3.34
CA GLY A 162 12.86 9.13 3.72
C GLY A 162 13.51 9.72 4.96
N SER A 163 14.75 10.20 4.81
CA SER A 163 15.53 10.80 5.93
C SER A 163 15.41 12.33 6.06
N ASP A 164 14.67 13.00 5.19
CA ASP A 164 14.43 14.45 5.25
C ASP A 164 13.17 14.72 6.09
N ASP A 165 13.32 14.70 7.42
CA ASP A 165 12.23 14.75 8.39
C ASP A 165 11.99 16.15 8.99
N ASP A 166 12.53 17.22 8.40
CA ASP A 166 12.41 18.58 8.93
C ASP A 166 10.94 19.05 9.07
N ILE A 167 10.05 18.64 8.19
CA ILE A 167 8.60 18.98 8.27
C ILE A 167 7.97 18.48 9.58
N LEU A 168 8.34 17.27 10.03
CA LEU A 168 7.86 16.66 11.26
C LEU A 168 8.48 17.32 12.53
N TYR A 169 9.56 18.07 12.37
CA TYR A 169 10.12 18.90 13.41
C TYR A 169 9.47 20.29 13.47
N GLU A 170 9.20 20.88 12.32
CA GLU A 170 8.75 22.25 12.19
C GLU A 170 7.25 22.41 12.53
N LEU A 171 6.37 21.51 12.01
CA LEU A 171 4.91 21.61 12.23
C LEU A 171 4.52 21.58 13.71
N PRO A 172 4.95 20.59 14.54
CA PRO A 172 4.54 20.54 15.95
C PRO A 172 5.06 21.73 16.78
N ARG A 173 6.16 22.36 16.35
CA ARG A 173 6.81 23.48 17.03
C ARG A 173 6.36 24.84 16.54
N ALA A 174 5.61 24.92 15.46
CA ALA A 174 5.21 26.18 14.84
C ALA A 174 4.61 27.15 15.87
N ARG A 175 3.72 26.65 16.74
CA ARG A 175 3.10 27.44 17.79
C ARG A 175 4.11 28.02 18.79
N SER A 176 5.04 27.24 19.27
CA SER A 176 6.02 27.65 20.31
C SER A 176 7.13 28.54 19.78
N GLN A 177 7.49 28.41 18.50
CA GLN A 177 8.59 29.17 17.88
C GLN A 177 8.16 30.55 17.38
N LEU A 178 6.91 30.67 16.90
CA LEU A 178 6.40 31.86 16.20
C LEU A 178 5.26 32.54 16.94
N ASP A 179 4.95 32.09 18.16
CA ASP A 179 3.85 32.62 18.99
C ASP A 179 2.50 32.61 18.26
N LEU A 180 2.26 31.50 17.47
CA LEU A 180 1.02 31.33 16.74
C LEU A 180 -0.14 31.09 17.70
N ASN A 181 -1.31 31.65 17.37
CA ASN A 181 -2.53 31.38 18.09
C ASN A 181 -3.15 30.03 17.67
N ALA A 182 -2.94 29.61 16.43
CA ALA A 182 -3.40 28.33 15.92
C ALA A 182 -2.76 27.16 16.69
N LYS A 183 -3.60 26.15 17.00
CA LYS A 183 -3.16 24.88 17.62
C LYS A 183 -2.96 23.87 16.52
N ILE A 184 -1.77 23.32 16.37
CA ILE A 184 -1.43 22.44 15.27
C ILE A 184 -1.14 21.04 15.81
N GLY A 185 -1.81 20.02 15.26
CA GLY A 185 -1.52 18.60 15.44
C GLY A 185 -1.17 17.96 14.11
N VAL A 186 -0.31 16.95 14.14
CA VAL A 186 0.09 16.18 12.95
C VAL A 186 -0.45 14.77 13.07
N VAL A 187 -1.12 14.32 12.02
CA VAL A 187 -1.49 12.91 11.82
C VAL A 187 -0.63 12.36 10.70
N GLY A 188 0.28 11.47 11.02
CA GLY A 188 1.16 10.81 10.04
C GLY A 188 0.68 9.39 9.75
N ILE A 189 0.58 9.01 8.48
CA ILE A 189 0.24 7.65 8.06
C ILE A 189 1.45 7.08 7.33
N SER A 190 1.97 5.95 7.81
CA SER A 190 3.14 5.29 7.26
C SER A 190 2.87 3.83 6.91
N ASN A 191 3.40 3.38 5.78
CA ASN A 191 3.41 1.99 5.37
C ASN A 191 4.67 1.25 5.86
N ASP A 192 5.66 1.98 6.42
CA ASP A 192 6.90 1.42 6.96
C ASP A 192 6.90 1.44 8.49
N PHE A 193 6.84 0.26 9.13
CA PHE A 193 6.97 0.12 10.58
C PHE A 193 8.30 0.64 11.14
N LYS A 194 9.33 0.74 10.31
CA LYS A 194 10.65 1.24 10.71
C LYS A 194 10.80 2.74 10.46
N PHE A 195 9.79 3.41 9.90
CA PHE A 195 9.88 4.83 9.60
C PHE A 195 10.29 5.64 10.83
N ARG A 196 9.65 5.39 11.98
CA ARG A 196 10.02 6.04 13.25
C ARG A 196 11.49 5.79 13.66
N GLU A 197 12.00 4.58 13.44
CA GLU A 197 13.39 4.26 13.77
C GLU A 197 14.38 5.09 12.95
N ASN A 198 14.00 5.47 11.73
CA ASN A 198 14.79 6.25 10.78
C ASN A 198 14.71 7.77 11.05
N LEU A 199 13.73 8.26 11.81
CA LEU A 199 13.60 9.67 12.16
C LEU A 199 14.81 10.15 12.97
N SER A 200 15.19 11.41 12.77
CA SER A 200 16.28 12.04 13.52
C SER A 200 15.93 12.15 15.02
N PRO A 201 16.90 12.09 15.93
CA PRO A 201 16.66 12.22 17.37
C PRO A 201 15.88 13.48 17.76
N LYS A 202 16.14 14.60 17.07
CA LYS A 202 15.46 15.88 17.31
C LYS A 202 13.95 15.80 17.00
N VAL A 203 13.58 15.04 15.96
CA VAL A 203 12.17 14.83 15.57
C VAL A 203 11.49 13.94 16.58
N LYS A 204 12.08 12.80 16.94
CA LYS A 204 11.55 11.88 17.98
C LYS A 204 11.22 12.58 19.29
N ASP A 205 12.16 13.42 19.76
CA ASP A 205 11.97 14.18 21.01
C ASP A 205 10.88 15.26 20.92
N THR A 206 10.64 15.77 19.70
CA THR A 206 9.71 16.89 19.48
C THR A 206 8.32 16.41 19.15
N LEU A 207 8.22 15.35 18.38
CA LEU A 207 6.96 14.83 17.86
C LEU A 207 6.09 14.29 19.01
N CYS A 208 6.70 13.56 19.97
CA CYS A 208 5.99 12.98 21.14
C CYS A 208 4.64 12.37 20.74
N GLU A 209 4.66 11.59 19.66
CA GLU A 209 3.47 11.05 19.00
C GLU A 209 2.82 9.94 19.81
N GLU A 210 1.49 9.83 19.66
CA GLU A 210 0.74 8.62 19.98
C GLU A 210 0.84 7.67 18.78
N GLU A 211 1.38 6.48 19.01
CA GLU A 211 1.58 5.47 17.96
C GLU A 211 0.42 4.48 17.95
N ILE A 212 -0.26 4.34 16.82
CA ILE A 212 -1.35 3.38 16.63
C ILE A 212 -0.95 2.38 15.55
N LEU A 213 -0.99 1.11 15.91
CA LEU A 213 -0.60 0.04 15.02
C LEU A 213 -1.84 -0.58 14.36
N PHE A 214 -1.84 -0.61 13.03
CA PHE A 214 -2.82 -1.33 12.24
C PHE A 214 -2.23 -2.67 11.77
N PRO A 215 -2.52 -3.77 12.44
CA PRO A 215 -1.99 -5.07 12.06
C PRO A 215 -2.58 -5.55 10.73
N PRO A 216 -1.91 -6.47 10.02
CA PRO A 216 -2.52 -7.18 8.91
C PRO A 216 -3.79 -7.90 9.36
N TYR A 217 -4.81 -7.89 8.50
CA TYR A 217 -6.04 -8.62 8.76
C TYR A 217 -5.82 -10.14 8.72
N ASP A 218 -6.50 -10.86 9.59
CA ASP A 218 -6.59 -12.31 9.50
C ASP A 218 -7.66 -12.76 8.44
N ALA A 219 -7.77 -14.08 8.22
CA ALA A 219 -8.70 -14.61 7.23
C ALA A 219 -10.18 -14.39 7.60
N ASN A 220 -10.53 -14.37 8.90
CA ASN A 220 -11.91 -14.15 9.32
C ASN A 220 -12.30 -12.68 9.19
N GLU A 221 -11.40 -11.78 9.58
CA GLU A 221 -11.57 -10.34 9.43
C GLU A 221 -11.72 -9.97 7.94
N LEU A 222 -10.87 -10.50 7.06
CA LEU A 222 -10.99 -10.31 5.63
C LEU A 222 -12.29 -10.88 5.07
N GLN A 223 -12.76 -12.02 5.58
CA GLN A 223 -14.03 -12.60 5.17
C GLN A 223 -15.20 -11.69 5.51
N ASN A 224 -15.21 -11.08 6.69
CA ASN A 224 -16.26 -10.15 7.11
C ASN A 224 -16.26 -8.89 6.25
N ILE A 225 -15.09 -8.29 6.00
CA ILE A 225 -14.92 -7.14 5.10
C ILE A 225 -15.39 -7.45 3.69
N LEU A 226 -14.98 -8.59 3.14
CA LEU A 226 -15.36 -9.00 1.80
C LEU A 226 -16.86 -9.28 1.69
N GLN A 227 -17.47 -9.88 2.73
CA GLN A 227 -18.90 -10.17 2.73
C GLN A 227 -19.72 -8.88 2.74
N GLN A 228 -19.36 -7.89 3.57
CA GLN A 228 -20.01 -6.58 3.58
C GLN A 228 -20.00 -5.92 2.19
N ARG A 229 -18.86 -6.00 1.49
CA ARG A 229 -18.72 -5.46 0.13
C ARG A 229 -19.49 -6.27 -0.89
N ALA A 230 -19.46 -7.59 -0.77
CA ALA A 230 -20.15 -8.50 -1.68
C ALA A 230 -21.68 -8.31 -1.64
N ASP A 231 -22.26 -8.12 -0.46
CA ASP A 231 -23.70 -7.91 -0.28
C ASP A 231 -24.21 -6.65 -1.02
N ILE A 232 -23.35 -5.67 -1.26
CA ILE A 232 -23.69 -4.45 -1.99
C ILE A 232 -23.33 -4.60 -3.49
N ALA A 233 -22.17 -5.21 -3.77
CA ALA A 233 -21.59 -5.21 -5.10
C ALA A 233 -22.22 -6.24 -6.06
N PHE A 234 -22.80 -7.33 -5.55
CA PHE A 234 -23.27 -8.45 -6.36
C PHE A 234 -24.79 -8.62 -6.32
N TYR A 235 -25.33 -9.19 -7.41
CA TYR A 235 -26.70 -9.68 -7.39
C TYR A 235 -26.84 -10.88 -6.44
N ASN A 236 -28.06 -11.08 -5.92
CA ASN A 236 -28.34 -12.22 -5.06
C ASN A 236 -27.97 -13.54 -5.77
N ASP A 237 -27.33 -14.44 -5.03
CA ASP A 237 -26.87 -15.76 -5.52
C ASP A 237 -25.81 -15.71 -6.65
N ALA A 238 -25.18 -14.57 -6.90
CA ALA A 238 -24.12 -14.43 -7.91
C ALA A 238 -22.77 -15.04 -7.47
N LEU A 239 -22.55 -15.21 -6.18
CA LEU A 239 -21.35 -15.85 -5.63
C LEU A 239 -21.67 -17.24 -5.10
N GLU A 240 -20.79 -18.21 -5.33
CA GLU A 240 -20.82 -19.48 -4.59
C GLU A 240 -20.26 -19.26 -3.15
N THR A 241 -20.66 -20.14 -2.24
CA THR A 241 -20.38 -20.00 -0.80
C THR A 241 -18.89 -19.96 -0.46
N ASP A 242 -18.04 -20.59 -1.27
CA ASP A 242 -16.60 -20.73 -1.02
C ASP A 242 -15.77 -19.57 -1.59
N VAL A 243 -16.37 -18.69 -2.40
CA VAL A 243 -15.67 -17.59 -3.10
C VAL A 243 -15.07 -16.59 -2.11
N VAL A 244 -15.89 -16.04 -1.22
CA VAL A 244 -15.46 -15.04 -0.22
C VAL A 244 -14.42 -15.61 0.76
N PRO A 245 -14.66 -16.82 1.36
CA PRO A 245 -13.65 -17.45 2.22
C PRO A 245 -12.32 -17.73 1.50
N LEU A 246 -12.34 -18.12 0.23
CA LEU A 246 -11.13 -18.41 -0.54
C LEU A 246 -10.34 -17.13 -0.85
N CYS A 247 -11.03 -16.04 -1.24
CA CYS A 247 -10.39 -14.74 -1.43
C CYS A 247 -9.73 -14.23 -0.12
N ALA A 248 -10.43 -14.38 1.00
CA ALA A 248 -9.91 -14.01 2.32
C ALA A 248 -8.68 -14.84 2.70
N ALA A 249 -8.72 -16.16 2.49
CA ALA A 249 -7.62 -17.06 2.81
C ALA A 249 -6.35 -16.74 1.99
N PHE A 250 -6.47 -16.53 0.67
CA PHE A 250 -5.33 -16.15 -0.16
C PHE A 250 -4.71 -14.83 0.28
N SER A 251 -5.53 -13.81 0.54
CA SER A 251 -5.03 -12.50 0.94
C SER A 251 -4.43 -12.47 2.34
N ALA A 252 -4.96 -13.25 3.28
CA ALA A 252 -4.40 -13.40 4.63
C ALA A 252 -3.05 -14.14 4.60
N GLN A 253 -2.91 -15.13 3.71
CA GLN A 253 -1.65 -15.87 3.56
C GLN A 253 -0.53 -15.01 2.98
N ASP A 254 -0.89 -14.05 2.10
CA ASP A 254 0.08 -13.15 1.46
C ASP A 254 0.44 -11.98 2.37
N SER A 255 -0.46 -11.01 2.53
CA SER A 255 -0.15 -9.74 3.22
C SER A 255 -1.17 -9.31 4.27
N GLY A 256 -2.31 -9.97 4.36
CA GLY A 256 -3.43 -9.54 5.21
C GLY A 256 -4.03 -8.19 4.78
N SER A 257 -4.00 -7.89 3.48
CA SER A 257 -4.47 -6.62 2.90
C SER A 257 -5.91 -6.74 2.38
N ALA A 258 -6.83 -5.94 2.92
CA ALA A 258 -8.21 -5.85 2.42
C ALA A 258 -8.25 -5.35 0.97
N ARG A 259 -7.33 -4.46 0.56
CA ARG A 259 -7.20 -3.98 -0.83
C ARG A 259 -6.90 -5.13 -1.80
N GLN A 260 -5.98 -6.03 -1.43
CA GLN A 260 -5.69 -7.21 -2.24
C GLN A 260 -6.87 -8.18 -2.30
N ALA A 261 -7.54 -8.41 -1.18
CA ALA A 261 -8.71 -9.28 -1.11
C ALA A 261 -9.85 -8.78 -2.01
N LEU A 262 -10.15 -7.48 -1.97
CA LEU A 262 -11.15 -6.85 -2.85
C LEU A 262 -10.72 -6.89 -4.33
N ARG A 263 -9.44 -6.66 -4.63
CA ARG A 263 -8.90 -6.79 -5.99
C ARG A 263 -9.07 -8.21 -6.54
N LEU A 264 -8.81 -9.22 -5.70
CA LEU A 264 -8.97 -10.63 -6.07
C LEU A 264 -10.43 -10.97 -6.35
N LEU A 265 -11.35 -10.59 -5.45
CA LEU A 265 -12.79 -10.81 -5.62
C LEU A 265 -13.32 -10.12 -6.88
N ARG A 266 -12.93 -8.87 -7.11
CA ARG A 266 -13.29 -8.12 -8.32
C ARG A 266 -12.79 -8.81 -9.58
N LYS A 267 -11.53 -9.27 -9.58
CA LYS A 267 -10.93 -9.95 -10.75
C LYS A 267 -11.61 -11.29 -11.05
N ALA A 268 -11.94 -12.06 -10.01
CA ALA A 268 -12.70 -13.31 -10.15
C ALA A 268 -14.10 -13.05 -10.75
N ALA A 269 -14.77 -12.00 -10.28
CA ALA A 269 -16.05 -11.58 -10.82
C ALA A 269 -15.96 -11.13 -12.29
N ASP A 270 -14.89 -10.41 -12.68
CA ASP A 270 -14.66 -10.01 -14.07
C ASP A 270 -14.44 -11.21 -15.00
N ILE A 271 -13.77 -12.26 -14.52
CA ILE A 271 -13.60 -13.51 -15.28
C ILE A 271 -14.95 -14.18 -15.49
N ALA A 272 -15.72 -14.38 -14.41
CA ALA A 272 -17.04 -15.00 -14.47
C ALA A 272 -18.03 -14.20 -15.34
N GLU A 273 -18.00 -12.87 -15.28
CA GLU A 273 -18.82 -11.99 -16.13
C GLU A 273 -18.51 -12.17 -17.61
N ASN A 274 -17.23 -12.30 -17.99
CA ASN A 274 -16.82 -12.54 -19.36
C ASN A 274 -17.28 -13.91 -19.87
N GLU A 275 -17.26 -14.93 -19.03
CA GLU A 275 -17.81 -16.27 -19.35
C GLU A 275 -19.33 -16.24 -19.49
N ALA A 276 -20.02 -15.55 -18.59
CA ALA A 276 -21.46 -15.37 -18.63
C ALA A 276 -21.96 -14.71 -19.92
N MET A 277 -21.20 -13.78 -20.47
CA MET A 277 -21.49 -13.15 -21.76
C MET A 277 -21.46 -14.15 -22.93
N THR A 278 -20.77 -15.28 -22.79
CA THR A 278 -20.60 -16.30 -23.81
C THR A 278 -21.61 -17.44 -23.61
N ASP A 279 -21.77 -17.94 -22.40
CA ASP A 279 -22.48 -19.16 -22.10
C ASP A 279 -23.83 -18.96 -21.36
N GLY A 280 -24.11 -17.73 -20.88
CA GLY A 280 -25.38 -17.35 -20.24
C GLY A 280 -25.58 -17.86 -18.81
N ALA A 281 -24.63 -18.58 -18.22
CA ALA A 281 -24.64 -19.02 -16.82
C ALA A 281 -23.67 -18.17 -16.00
N ALA A 282 -24.17 -17.55 -14.93
CA ALA A 282 -23.43 -16.52 -14.27
C ALA A 282 -23.39 -16.74 -12.76
N LYS A 283 -22.33 -17.41 -12.28
CA LYS A 283 -21.94 -17.40 -10.88
C LYS A 283 -20.43 -17.35 -10.79
N VAL A 284 -19.92 -16.60 -9.82
CA VAL A 284 -18.51 -16.68 -9.46
C VAL A 284 -18.28 -17.95 -8.66
N THR A 285 -17.28 -18.73 -9.04
CA THR A 285 -16.90 -20.01 -8.42
C THR A 285 -15.49 -19.93 -7.84
N ASP A 286 -15.07 -20.95 -7.10
CA ASP A 286 -13.69 -21.06 -6.60
C ASP A 286 -12.67 -21.18 -7.74
N GLU A 287 -13.03 -21.77 -8.88
CA GLU A 287 -12.17 -21.83 -10.06
C GLU A 287 -11.84 -20.43 -10.61
N HIS A 288 -12.84 -19.52 -10.63
CA HIS A 288 -12.63 -18.12 -11.04
C HIS A 288 -11.68 -17.39 -10.07
N VAL A 289 -11.76 -17.68 -8.77
CA VAL A 289 -10.85 -17.09 -7.76
C VAL A 289 -9.41 -17.56 -8.00
N ARG A 290 -9.19 -18.87 -8.24
CA ARG A 290 -7.87 -19.43 -8.52
C ARG A 290 -7.27 -18.88 -9.81
N GLU A 291 -8.09 -18.76 -10.85
CA GLU A 291 -7.67 -18.18 -12.13
C GLU A 291 -7.34 -16.67 -11.95
N ALA A 292 -8.13 -15.93 -11.16
CA ALA A 292 -7.89 -14.54 -10.87
C ALA A 292 -6.55 -14.34 -10.12
N GLU A 293 -6.29 -15.18 -9.13
CA GLU A 293 -5.04 -15.19 -8.36
C GLU A 293 -3.84 -15.45 -9.28
N HIS A 294 -3.93 -16.47 -10.12
CA HIS A 294 -2.89 -16.79 -11.08
C HIS A 294 -2.62 -15.63 -12.06
N GLN A 295 -3.68 -14.98 -12.58
CA GLN A 295 -3.53 -13.82 -13.47
C GLN A 295 -2.91 -12.61 -12.77
N ILE A 296 -3.27 -12.34 -11.52
CA ILE A 296 -2.70 -11.23 -10.72
C ILE A 296 -1.21 -11.47 -10.50
N GLN A 297 -0.83 -12.66 -10.04
CA GLN A 297 0.57 -13.02 -9.82
C GLN A 297 1.38 -12.98 -11.13
N ARG A 298 0.82 -13.51 -12.21
CA ARG A 298 1.47 -13.45 -13.53
C ARG A 298 1.69 -12.00 -13.98
N GLN A 299 0.70 -11.14 -13.81
CA GLN A 299 0.83 -9.72 -14.17
C GLN A 299 1.90 -9.03 -13.32
N GLN A 300 1.97 -9.30 -12.02
CA GLN A 300 3.01 -8.78 -11.12
C GLN A 300 4.41 -9.16 -11.60
N VAL A 301 4.60 -10.42 -11.98
CA VAL A 301 5.89 -10.89 -12.53
C VAL A 301 6.21 -10.18 -13.84
N VAL A 302 5.24 -10.03 -14.75
CA VAL A 302 5.45 -9.33 -16.03
C VAL A 302 5.84 -7.87 -15.81
N GLU A 303 5.14 -7.15 -14.91
CA GLU A 303 5.46 -5.78 -14.56
C GLU A 303 6.87 -5.65 -13.95
N GLY A 304 7.22 -6.53 -13.02
CA GLY A 304 8.57 -6.60 -12.46
C GLY A 304 9.64 -6.90 -13.51
N MET A 305 9.35 -7.78 -14.47
CA MET A 305 10.27 -8.12 -15.54
C MET A 305 10.52 -6.96 -16.53
N HIS A 306 9.55 -6.07 -16.74
CA HIS A 306 9.76 -4.90 -17.60
C HIS A 306 10.89 -3.98 -17.11
N SER A 307 11.16 -3.98 -15.82
CA SER A 307 12.28 -3.22 -15.21
C SER A 307 13.61 -3.97 -15.27
N LEU A 308 13.59 -5.28 -15.55
CA LEU A 308 14.78 -6.14 -15.53
C LEU A 308 15.50 -6.22 -16.87
N THR A 309 16.81 -6.22 -16.79
CA THR A 309 17.65 -6.63 -17.93
C THR A 309 17.48 -8.12 -18.20
N ARG A 310 17.92 -8.60 -19.39
CA ARG A 310 17.98 -10.03 -19.74
C ARG A 310 18.70 -10.87 -18.67
N GLN A 311 19.69 -10.30 -18.02
CA GLN A 311 20.42 -10.96 -16.93
C GLN A 311 19.57 -11.10 -15.66
N GLY A 312 18.72 -10.11 -15.35
CA GLY A 312 17.73 -10.19 -14.26
C GLY A 312 16.69 -11.29 -14.51
N GLN A 313 16.24 -11.44 -15.77
CA GLN A 313 15.34 -12.54 -16.17
C GLN A 313 16.00 -13.91 -15.96
N TYR A 314 17.31 -14.05 -16.24
CA TYR A 314 18.04 -15.28 -15.94
C TYR A 314 18.20 -15.53 -14.42
N VAL A 315 18.27 -14.47 -13.60
CA VAL A 315 18.26 -14.62 -12.14
C VAL A 315 16.91 -15.19 -11.68
N LEU A 316 15.79 -14.64 -12.17
CA LEU A 316 14.46 -15.16 -11.86
C LEU A 316 14.29 -16.60 -12.34
N LEU A 317 14.69 -16.91 -13.59
CA LEU A 317 14.70 -18.27 -14.13
C LEU A 317 15.47 -19.24 -13.24
N THR A 318 16.60 -18.79 -12.68
CA THR A 318 17.40 -19.59 -11.77
C THR A 318 16.65 -19.95 -10.49
N VAL A 319 15.94 -18.98 -9.90
CA VAL A 319 15.14 -19.24 -8.70
C VAL A 319 13.95 -20.15 -9.03
N CYS A 320 13.32 -20.00 -10.20
CA CYS A 320 12.28 -20.93 -10.67
C CYS A 320 12.78 -22.36 -10.82
N GLN A 321 14.00 -22.56 -11.33
CA GLN A 321 14.61 -23.91 -11.42
C GLN A 321 14.85 -24.51 -10.03
N LEU A 322 15.38 -23.72 -9.09
CA LEU A 322 15.58 -24.18 -7.71
C LEU A 322 14.25 -24.51 -7.02
N ALA A 323 13.24 -23.68 -7.20
CA ALA A 323 11.90 -23.93 -6.68
C ALA A 323 11.29 -25.23 -7.26
N ALA A 324 11.46 -25.47 -8.56
CA ALA A 324 11.00 -26.70 -9.22
C ALA A 324 11.69 -27.97 -8.68
N GLU A 325 12.90 -27.86 -8.16
CA GLU A 325 13.70 -28.94 -7.56
C GLU A 325 13.52 -29.03 -6.02
N ILE A 326 12.63 -28.19 -5.40
CA ILE A 326 12.44 -28.07 -3.94
C ILE A 326 13.73 -27.64 -3.22
N GLU A 327 14.53 -26.80 -3.85
CA GLU A 327 15.79 -26.28 -3.32
C GLU A 327 15.65 -24.79 -2.88
N THR A 328 14.46 -24.35 -2.48
CA THR A 328 14.20 -23.01 -1.92
C THR A 328 13.57 -23.11 -0.52
N PRO A 329 13.80 -22.14 0.38
CA PRO A 329 14.62 -20.93 0.22
C PRO A 329 16.12 -21.24 0.11
N GLU A 330 16.86 -20.44 -0.69
CA GLU A 330 18.27 -20.69 -0.95
C GLU A 330 19.13 -19.41 -0.82
N ARG A 331 20.38 -19.60 -0.44
CA ARG A 331 21.33 -18.50 -0.21
C ARG A 331 21.81 -17.88 -1.51
N THR A 332 22.04 -16.57 -1.50
CA THR A 332 22.60 -15.83 -2.65
C THR A 332 23.82 -16.50 -3.28
N LYS A 333 24.65 -17.19 -2.50
CA LYS A 333 25.83 -17.86 -3.02
C LYS A 333 25.46 -19.03 -3.93
N LEU A 334 24.53 -19.89 -3.52
CA LEU A 334 24.12 -21.08 -4.28
C LEU A 334 23.25 -20.68 -5.47
N ILE A 335 22.37 -19.66 -5.30
CA ILE A 335 21.66 -19.05 -6.43
C ILE A 335 22.66 -18.55 -7.48
N TYR A 336 23.76 -17.90 -7.07
CA TYR A 336 24.79 -17.44 -7.99
C TYR A 336 25.50 -18.56 -8.73
N GLU A 337 25.83 -19.65 -8.05
CA GLU A 337 26.47 -20.85 -8.67
C GLU A 337 25.53 -21.50 -9.70
N ARG A 338 24.22 -21.58 -9.44
CA ARG A 338 23.23 -22.09 -10.38
C ARG A 338 23.04 -21.10 -11.54
N TYR A 339 22.94 -19.80 -11.27
CA TYR A 339 22.83 -18.74 -12.27
C TYR A 339 23.95 -18.79 -13.31
N GLN A 340 25.20 -19.02 -12.90
CA GLN A 340 26.30 -19.13 -13.83
C GLN A 340 26.09 -20.27 -14.87
N LYS A 341 25.49 -21.39 -14.45
CA LYS A 341 25.14 -22.50 -15.35
C LYS A 341 23.99 -22.11 -16.30
N VAL A 342 22.94 -21.44 -15.77
CA VAL A 342 21.82 -20.99 -16.58
C VAL A 342 22.30 -20.04 -17.67
N VAL A 343 23.05 -19.01 -17.32
CA VAL A 343 23.57 -18.02 -18.28
C VAL A 343 24.48 -18.65 -19.35
N HIS A 344 25.34 -19.58 -18.93
CA HIS A 344 26.21 -20.29 -19.86
C HIS A 344 25.41 -21.13 -20.89
N ASN A 345 24.34 -21.79 -20.42
CA ASN A 345 23.46 -22.57 -21.31
C ASN A 345 22.71 -21.70 -22.32
N HIS A 346 22.51 -20.39 -22.00
CA HIS A 346 21.92 -19.42 -22.91
C HIS A 346 22.97 -18.61 -23.71
N GLY A 347 24.22 -19.03 -23.71
CA GLY A 347 25.31 -18.44 -24.52
C GLY A 347 25.69 -17.02 -24.09
N SER A 348 25.44 -16.64 -22.84
CA SER A 348 25.77 -15.33 -22.29
C SER A 348 26.88 -15.42 -21.23
N GLU A 349 27.54 -14.28 -20.95
CA GLU A 349 28.51 -14.19 -19.87
C GLU A 349 27.84 -13.83 -18.53
N PRO A 350 28.20 -14.50 -17.42
CA PRO A 350 27.59 -14.24 -16.13
C PRO A 350 28.07 -12.92 -15.53
N LEU A 351 27.15 -12.20 -14.89
CA LEU A 351 27.45 -11.01 -14.09
C LEU A 351 28.24 -11.39 -12.83
N LYS A 352 28.88 -10.37 -12.21
CA LYS A 352 29.49 -10.53 -10.88
C LYS A 352 28.41 -10.73 -9.81
N ARG A 353 28.74 -11.48 -8.76
CA ARG A 353 27.83 -11.82 -7.65
C ARG A 353 27.08 -10.62 -7.07
N ARG A 354 27.72 -9.46 -6.94
CA ARG A 354 27.07 -8.23 -6.42
C ARG A 354 25.89 -7.83 -7.30
N ARG A 355 26.04 -7.86 -8.63
CA ARG A 355 24.94 -7.50 -9.56
C ARG A 355 23.80 -8.51 -9.53
N VAL A 356 24.09 -9.79 -9.30
CA VAL A 356 23.04 -10.80 -9.11
C VAL A 356 22.27 -10.53 -7.81
N HIS A 357 22.99 -10.13 -6.75
CA HIS A 357 22.32 -9.70 -5.50
C HIS A 357 21.44 -8.46 -5.71
N ASP A 358 21.91 -7.47 -6.49
CA ASP A 358 21.10 -6.29 -6.84
C ASP A 358 19.78 -6.72 -7.52
N HIS A 359 19.84 -7.64 -8.51
CA HIS A 359 18.65 -8.19 -9.17
C HIS A 359 17.74 -9.01 -8.24
N LEU A 360 18.29 -9.77 -7.29
CA LEU A 360 17.48 -10.47 -6.29
C LEU A 360 16.74 -9.46 -5.37
N SER A 361 17.39 -8.36 -5.01
CA SER A 361 16.79 -7.29 -4.23
C SER A 361 15.69 -6.57 -5.03
N ASP A 362 15.93 -6.27 -6.32
CA ASP A 362 14.94 -5.67 -7.20
C ASP A 362 13.70 -6.57 -7.33
N LEU A 363 13.89 -7.88 -7.54
CA LEU A 363 12.79 -8.85 -7.59
C LEU A 363 12.01 -8.93 -6.27
N SER A 364 12.68 -8.76 -5.13
CA SER A 364 12.01 -8.71 -3.83
C SER A 364 11.23 -7.42 -3.62
N LEU A 365 11.73 -6.28 -4.11
CA LEU A 365 10.99 -5.01 -4.08
C LEU A 365 9.71 -5.06 -4.92
N HIS A 366 9.72 -5.86 -6.00
CA HIS A 366 8.54 -6.11 -6.84
C HIS A 366 7.61 -7.20 -6.28
N GLY A 367 7.90 -7.78 -5.11
CA GLY A 367 7.10 -8.85 -4.50
C GLY A 367 7.08 -10.15 -5.32
N ILE A 368 8.12 -10.41 -6.12
CA ILE A 368 8.28 -11.65 -6.89
C ILE A 368 9.07 -12.68 -6.07
N LEU A 369 10.01 -12.19 -5.27
CA LEU A 369 10.81 -13.00 -4.34
C LEU A 369 10.59 -12.52 -2.91
N ARG A 370 10.59 -13.46 -1.98
CA ARG A 370 10.59 -13.19 -0.55
C ARG A 370 11.98 -13.45 0.03
N LEU A 371 12.42 -12.48 0.85
CA LEU A 371 13.62 -12.64 1.67
C LEU A 371 13.26 -13.42 2.94
N VAL A 372 13.88 -14.58 3.14
CA VAL A 372 13.70 -15.39 4.34
C VAL A 372 14.89 -15.14 5.28
N ASP A 373 14.62 -14.58 6.45
CA ASP A 373 15.66 -14.35 7.47
C ASP A 373 16.08 -15.67 8.13
N SER A 374 17.29 -16.11 7.86
CA SER A 374 17.88 -17.24 8.58
C SER A 374 18.54 -16.78 9.88
N SER A 375 17.74 -16.56 10.93
CA SER A 375 18.20 -16.08 12.25
C SER A 375 18.96 -17.14 13.09
N SER A 376 19.29 -18.31 12.55
CA SER A 376 19.98 -19.38 13.26
C SER A 376 21.39 -19.65 12.77
N GLY A 377 22.36 -18.78 13.14
CA GLY A 377 23.78 -19.08 12.88
C GLY A 377 24.68 -17.85 12.85
N ARG A 378 26.01 -18.05 12.97
CA ARG A 378 27.03 -17.02 12.86
C ARG A 378 27.13 -16.48 11.42
N GLY A 379 26.36 -15.46 11.09
CA GLY A 379 26.42 -14.68 9.84
C GLY A 379 25.02 -14.39 9.28
N ASN A 380 24.72 -13.11 8.98
CA ASN A 380 23.51 -12.72 8.23
C ASN A 380 23.67 -13.19 6.78
N TYR A 381 22.91 -14.19 6.40
CA TYR A 381 22.83 -14.65 5.00
C TYR A 381 21.42 -14.41 4.50
N ASN A 382 21.30 -13.72 3.37
CA ASN A 382 20.04 -13.55 2.67
C ASN A 382 19.69 -14.86 1.95
N GLU A 383 18.55 -15.44 2.27
CA GLU A 383 17.93 -16.58 1.58
C GLU A 383 16.69 -16.07 0.83
N TYR A 384 16.47 -16.58 -0.38
CA TYR A 384 15.39 -16.13 -1.25
C TYR A 384 14.55 -17.32 -1.71
N GLU A 385 13.24 -17.09 -1.81
CA GLU A 385 12.28 -18.00 -2.42
C GLU A 385 11.28 -17.23 -3.28
N LEU A 386 10.49 -17.93 -4.11
CA LEU A 386 9.41 -17.30 -4.84
C LEU A 386 8.31 -16.86 -3.87
N ASP A 387 7.81 -15.64 -4.07
CA ASP A 387 6.63 -15.08 -3.38
C ASP A 387 5.37 -15.16 -4.24
N VAL A 388 5.52 -15.61 -5.47
CA VAL A 388 4.47 -15.91 -6.43
C VAL A 388 4.48 -17.41 -6.79
N SER A 389 3.38 -17.92 -7.34
CA SER A 389 3.35 -19.32 -7.76
C SER A 389 4.39 -19.60 -8.85
N LEU A 390 5.02 -20.77 -8.80
CA LEU A 390 5.99 -21.20 -9.82
C LEU A 390 5.35 -21.17 -11.23
N SER A 391 4.07 -21.56 -11.34
CA SER A 391 3.34 -21.52 -12.61
C SER A 391 3.27 -20.10 -13.17
N SER A 392 2.85 -19.12 -12.36
CA SER A 392 2.75 -17.71 -12.77
C SER A 392 4.09 -17.13 -13.18
N ALA A 393 5.17 -17.48 -12.46
CA ALA A 393 6.52 -17.04 -12.79
C ALA A 393 7.00 -17.63 -14.12
N LEU A 394 6.74 -18.92 -14.36
CA LEU A 394 7.12 -19.58 -15.62
C LEU A 394 6.32 -19.04 -16.81
N ASP A 395 5.00 -18.84 -16.68
CA ASP A 395 4.16 -18.28 -17.74
C ASP A 395 4.61 -16.87 -18.16
N ALA A 396 5.03 -16.06 -17.19
CA ALA A 396 5.58 -14.75 -17.47
C ALA A 396 6.94 -14.83 -18.19
N LEU A 397 7.84 -15.71 -17.71
CA LEU A 397 9.17 -15.89 -18.31
C LEU A 397 9.12 -16.49 -19.73
N GLU A 398 8.15 -17.37 -20.03
CA GLU A 398 7.99 -17.98 -21.35
C GLU A 398 7.77 -16.96 -22.45
N SER A 399 7.07 -15.87 -22.14
CA SER A 399 6.86 -14.77 -23.11
C SER A 399 8.15 -14.10 -23.55
N GLU A 400 9.20 -14.14 -22.73
CA GLU A 400 10.49 -13.48 -22.94
C GLU A 400 11.63 -14.44 -23.30
N LEU A 401 11.64 -15.64 -22.73
CA LEU A 401 12.75 -16.59 -22.83
C LEU A 401 12.44 -17.78 -23.75
N GLY A 402 11.17 -17.98 -24.14
CA GLY A 402 10.70 -19.14 -24.91
C GLY A 402 10.33 -20.31 -23.99
N GLU A 403 10.06 -21.47 -24.59
CA GLU A 403 9.54 -22.66 -23.92
C GLU A 403 10.39 -23.11 -22.71
N LEU A 404 9.75 -23.31 -21.56
CA LEU A 404 10.35 -23.75 -20.30
C LEU A 404 9.81 -25.11 -19.83
N ASP A 405 9.38 -25.96 -20.76
CA ASP A 405 8.77 -27.27 -20.49
C ASP A 405 9.62 -28.17 -19.60
N ASN A 406 10.93 -28.11 -19.75
CA ASN A 406 11.86 -28.89 -18.95
C ASN A 406 11.78 -28.55 -17.44
N ILE A 407 11.47 -27.29 -17.08
CA ILE A 407 11.29 -26.89 -15.68
C ILE A 407 9.93 -27.34 -15.18
N ARG A 408 8.88 -27.24 -16.00
CA ARG A 408 7.54 -27.73 -15.68
C ARG A 408 7.54 -29.25 -15.46
N GLU A 409 8.22 -30.01 -16.32
CA GLU A 409 8.38 -31.46 -16.15
C GLU A 409 9.14 -31.79 -14.85
N THR A 410 10.16 -31.01 -14.51
CA THR A 410 10.89 -31.18 -13.26
C THR A 410 9.99 -30.90 -12.06
N ALA A 411 9.24 -29.80 -12.08
CA ALA A 411 8.30 -29.44 -11.02
C ALA A 411 7.21 -30.50 -10.83
N LYS A 412 6.64 -31.07 -11.92
CA LYS A 412 5.72 -32.20 -11.84
C LYS A 412 6.36 -33.45 -11.23
N ARG A 413 7.58 -33.75 -11.58
CA ARG A 413 8.32 -34.89 -10.99
C ARG A 413 8.49 -34.76 -9.47
N TYR A 414 8.74 -33.56 -8.98
CA TYR A 414 8.88 -33.27 -7.55
C TYR A 414 7.52 -32.91 -6.88
N ARG A 415 6.40 -32.97 -7.61
CA ARG A 415 5.04 -32.59 -7.12
C ARG A 415 4.92 -31.16 -6.63
N VAL A 416 5.66 -30.23 -7.25
CA VAL A 416 5.57 -28.80 -7.00
C VAL A 416 4.47 -28.18 -7.88
N LEU A 417 4.25 -28.74 -9.07
CA LEU A 417 3.11 -28.44 -9.95
C LEU A 417 2.28 -29.72 -10.13
N GLU A 418 0.96 -29.58 -10.26
CA GLU A 418 0.04 -30.66 -10.60
C GLU A 418 0.10 -31.06 -12.08
#